data_3b34d7eab9bac7c7d48f7ae5c5a0ffb4
#
_entry.id   3b34d7eab9bac7c7d48f7ae5c5a0ffb4
#
_cell.length_a   1.000
_cell.length_b   1.000
_cell.length_c   1.000
_cell.angle_alpha   90.00
_cell.angle_beta   90.00
_cell.angle_gamma   90.00
#
_symmetry.space_group_name_H-M   'P 1'
#
loop_
_entity.id
_entity.type
_entity.pdbx_description
1 polymer ?
#
loop_
_entity_poly.entity_id
_entity_poly.type
_entity_poly.pdbx_seq_one_letter_code
_entity_poly.pdbx_strand_id
1 'polypeptide(L)'
;AIAGIWLTGLLVDRWLRALTVLSLALFAVSALVLGLAGQSAVAVLIGVAAWGLSFGGAPTLLQTALADAAGEGADVAQSMLVTVFNLAVASGGVAGGLLLGWLGARALPWALGVLALACLFVVWPASHAGFRPGRRSMAA
;
A
#
# COMPACT_ATOMS: atom_id res chain seq x y z
N ALA A 1 9.81 7.33 2.10
CA ALA A 1 9.86 5.91 1.73
C ALA A 1 10.80 5.10 2.65
N ILE A 2 12.09 5.47 2.82
CA ILE A 2 13.09 4.72 3.61
C ILE A 2 12.60 4.45 5.05
N ALA A 3 12.09 5.47 5.74
CA ALA A 3 11.53 5.30 7.08
C ALA A 3 10.35 4.31 7.11
N GLY A 4 9.50 4.32 6.10
CA GLY A 4 8.40 3.37 5.98
C GLY A 4 8.88 1.92 5.81
N ILE A 5 9.89 1.69 5.00
CA ILE A 5 10.51 0.36 4.81
C ILE A 5 11.08 -0.13 6.15
N TRP A 6 11.83 0.70 6.84
CA TRP A 6 12.48 0.34 8.10
C TRP A 6 11.48 0.04 9.21
N LEU A 7 10.50 0.92 9.41
CA LEU A 7 9.44 0.72 10.41
C LEU A 7 8.60 -0.53 10.12
N THR A 8 8.24 -0.75 8.86
CA THR A 8 7.49 -1.95 8.46
C THR A 8 8.31 -3.20 8.71
N GLY A 9 9.59 -3.22 8.34
CA GLY A 9 10.48 -4.38 8.56
C GLY A 9 10.60 -4.78 10.03
N LEU A 10 10.60 -3.81 10.96
CA LEU A 10 10.67 -4.08 12.40
C LEU A 10 9.36 -4.63 12.99
N LEU A 11 8.22 -4.29 12.41
CA LEU A 11 6.91 -4.52 13.02
C LEU A 11 6.06 -5.55 12.28
N VAL A 12 6.44 -5.92 11.05
CA VAL A 12 5.60 -6.74 10.16
C VAL A 12 5.28 -8.11 10.74
N ASP A 13 6.23 -8.75 11.40
CA ASP A 13 6.03 -10.10 11.95
C ASP A 13 4.97 -10.15 13.07
N ARG A 14 4.80 -9.04 13.79
CA ARG A 14 3.84 -8.94 14.89
C ARG A 14 2.52 -8.31 14.52
N TRP A 15 2.54 -7.38 13.55
CA TRP A 15 1.42 -6.49 13.27
C TRP A 15 1.07 -6.41 11.79
N LEU A 16 1.35 -7.47 11.00
CA LEU A 16 1.13 -7.50 9.55
C LEU A 16 -0.21 -6.88 9.13
N ARG A 17 -1.31 -7.37 9.70
CA ARG A 17 -2.66 -6.87 9.37
C ARG A 17 -2.86 -5.41 9.77
N ALA A 18 -2.47 -5.05 10.99
CA ALA A 18 -2.64 -3.69 11.48
C ALA A 18 -1.82 -2.70 10.65
N LEU A 19 -0.59 -3.06 10.29
CA LEU A 19 0.26 -2.26 9.42
C LEU A 19 -0.31 -2.12 8.01
N THR A 20 -0.87 -3.19 7.45
CA THR A 20 -1.48 -3.14 6.11
C THR A 20 -2.70 -2.21 6.11
N VAL A 21 -3.61 -2.35 7.07
CA VAL A 21 -4.79 -1.48 7.18
C VAL A 21 -4.38 -0.03 7.46
N LEU A 22 -3.43 0.18 8.38
CA LEU A 22 -2.92 1.52 8.70
C LEU A 22 -2.25 2.18 7.49
N SER A 23 -1.44 1.43 6.74
CA SER A 23 -0.77 1.90 5.53
C SER A 23 -1.79 2.31 4.46
N LEU A 24 -2.82 1.51 4.22
CA LEU A 24 -3.89 1.84 3.28
C LEU A 24 -4.73 3.04 3.74
N ALA A 25 -5.04 3.13 5.04
CA ALA A 25 -5.74 4.28 5.59
C ALA A 25 -4.92 5.56 5.46
N LEU A 26 -3.63 5.52 5.79
CA LEU A 26 -2.71 6.64 5.63
C LEU A 26 -2.58 7.06 4.16
N PHE A 27 -2.57 6.09 3.26
CA PHE A 27 -2.54 6.34 1.82
C PHE A 27 -3.82 7.06 1.35
N ALA A 28 -5.00 6.61 1.80
CA ALA A 28 -6.27 7.26 1.51
C ALA A 28 -6.34 8.69 2.08
N VAL A 29 -5.88 8.89 3.31
CA VAL A 29 -5.80 10.23 3.93
C VAL A 29 -4.84 11.14 3.15
N SER A 30 -3.68 10.63 2.72
CA SER A 30 -2.74 11.37 1.89
C SER A 30 -3.38 11.82 0.57
N ALA A 31 -4.13 10.92 -0.08
CA ALA A 31 -4.86 11.24 -1.30
C ALA A 31 -5.93 12.32 -1.07
N LEU A 32 -6.67 12.27 0.04
CA LEU A 32 -7.63 13.32 0.43
C LEU A 32 -6.94 14.67 0.66
N VAL A 33 -5.85 14.69 1.41
CA VAL A 33 -5.08 15.93 1.67
C VAL A 33 -4.60 16.54 0.36
N LEU A 34 -4.06 15.74 -0.55
CA LEU A 34 -3.58 16.21 -1.86
C LEU A 34 -4.74 16.68 -2.75
N GLY A 35 -5.90 16.01 -2.70
CA GLY A 35 -7.08 16.37 -3.47
C GLY A 35 -7.74 17.66 -3.00
N LEU A 36 -7.86 17.85 -1.68
CA LEU A 36 -8.56 18.99 -1.07
C LEU A 36 -7.66 20.22 -0.89
N ALA A 37 -6.42 20.01 -0.50
CA ALA A 37 -5.50 21.09 -0.11
C ALA A 37 -4.28 21.22 -1.05
N GLY A 38 -4.37 20.71 -2.27
CA GLY A 38 -3.28 20.72 -3.26
C GLY A 38 -2.81 22.12 -3.72
N GLN A 39 -3.49 23.20 -3.28
CA GLN A 39 -3.05 24.57 -3.49
C GLN A 39 -2.03 25.04 -2.43
N SER A 40 -1.93 24.36 -1.30
CA SER A 40 -0.99 24.67 -0.23
C SER A 40 0.28 23.86 -0.37
N ALA A 41 1.43 24.50 -0.54
CA ALA A 41 2.72 23.81 -0.59
C ALA A 41 2.98 22.97 0.66
N VAL A 42 2.59 23.44 1.83
CA VAL A 42 2.75 22.70 3.10
C VAL A 42 1.88 21.42 3.09
N ALA A 43 0.62 21.54 2.66
CA ALA A 43 -0.27 20.39 2.58
C ALA A 43 0.24 19.34 1.56
N VAL A 44 0.78 19.80 0.42
CA VAL A 44 1.39 18.93 -0.58
C VAL A 44 2.61 18.20 0.01
N LEU A 45 3.50 18.90 0.71
CA LEU A 45 4.67 18.28 1.34
C LEU A 45 4.27 17.22 2.38
N ILE A 46 3.29 17.53 3.22
CA ILE A 46 2.77 16.59 4.23
C ILE A 46 2.12 15.38 3.55
N GLY A 47 1.27 15.61 2.56
CA GLY A 47 0.59 14.55 1.81
C GLY A 47 1.58 13.61 1.10
N VAL A 48 2.59 14.16 0.44
CA VAL A 48 3.64 13.37 -0.23
C VAL A 48 4.51 12.62 0.78
N ALA A 49 4.85 13.24 1.92
CA ALA A 49 5.61 12.58 2.98
C ALA A 49 4.83 11.39 3.58
N ALA A 50 3.55 11.58 3.88
CA ALA A 50 2.67 10.54 4.39
C ALA A 50 2.47 9.41 3.35
N TRP A 51 2.29 9.78 2.08
CA TRP A 51 2.25 8.80 0.98
C TRP A 51 3.53 7.99 0.87
N GLY A 52 4.69 8.65 0.86
CA GLY A 52 5.97 7.97 0.80
C GLY A 52 6.22 7.05 2.00
N LEU A 53 5.73 7.41 3.18
CA LEU A 53 5.80 6.58 4.39
C LEU A 53 4.93 5.31 4.24
N SER A 54 3.68 5.46 3.80
CA SER A 54 2.75 4.35 3.65
C SER A 54 3.15 3.41 2.51
N PHE A 55 3.55 3.96 1.36
CA PHE A 55 3.94 3.17 0.19
C PHE A 55 5.28 2.45 0.38
N GLY A 56 6.20 3.04 1.16
CA GLY A 56 7.53 2.45 1.38
C GLY A 56 7.49 1.05 1.98
N GLY A 57 6.52 0.78 2.86
CA GLY A 57 6.33 -0.54 3.47
C GLY A 57 5.49 -1.53 2.65
N ALA A 58 4.78 -1.08 1.62
CA ALA A 58 3.81 -1.90 0.89
C ALA A 58 4.39 -3.19 0.28
N PRO A 59 5.55 -3.18 -0.39
CA PRO A 59 6.15 -4.41 -0.90
C PRO A 59 6.44 -5.44 0.20
N THR A 60 6.98 -5.00 1.34
CA THR A 60 7.27 -5.87 2.48
C THR A 60 6.00 -6.49 3.05
N LEU A 61 4.94 -5.70 3.22
CA LEU A 61 3.64 -6.20 3.71
C LEU A 61 3.04 -7.24 2.77
N LEU A 62 3.07 -7.00 1.46
CA LEU A 62 2.56 -7.93 0.46
C LEU A 62 3.38 -9.22 0.41
N GLN A 63 4.71 -9.12 0.42
CA GLN A 63 5.60 -10.28 0.41
C GLN A 63 5.43 -11.15 1.66
N THR A 64 5.34 -10.54 2.83
CA THR A 64 5.12 -11.27 4.08
C THR A 64 3.74 -11.94 4.09
N ALA A 65 2.69 -11.22 3.72
CA ALA A 65 1.33 -11.79 3.64
C ALA A 65 1.25 -12.97 2.68
N LEU A 66 1.96 -12.86 1.55
CA LEU A 66 1.99 -13.91 0.54
C LEU A 66 2.78 -15.13 1.02
N ALA A 67 3.95 -14.93 1.62
CA ALA A 67 4.77 -16.02 2.16
C ALA A 67 4.00 -16.79 3.25
N ASP A 68 3.32 -16.09 4.15
CA ASP A 68 2.47 -16.69 5.18
C ASP A 68 1.29 -17.49 4.63
N ALA A 69 0.75 -17.08 3.48
CA ALA A 69 -0.38 -17.75 2.85
C ALA A 69 0.04 -18.93 1.98
N ALA A 70 1.19 -18.83 1.30
CA ALA A 70 1.64 -19.82 0.32
C ALA A 70 2.40 -21.00 0.92
N GLY A 71 2.95 -20.89 2.14
CA GLY A 71 3.69 -21.96 2.80
C GLY A 71 4.82 -22.51 1.91
N GLU A 72 4.80 -23.80 1.58
CA GLU A 72 5.82 -24.46 0.74
C GLU A 72 5.86 -23.92 -0.70
N GLY A 73 4.79 -23.31 -1.19
CA GLY A 73 4.72 -22.67 -2.51
C GLY A 73 5.23 -21.22 -2.56
N ALA A 74 5.88 -20.73 -1.50
CA ALA A 74 6.26 -19.32 -1.35
C ALA A 74 7.13 -18.80 -2.50
N ASP A 75 8.08 -19.57 -3.00
CA ASP A 75 8.97 -19.14 -4.09
C ASP A 75 8.22 -18.87 -5.40
N VAL A 76 7.28 -19.78 -5.75
CA VAL A 76 6.44 -19.61 -6.94
C VAL A 76 5.50 -18.42 -6.75
N ALA A 77 4.86 -18.33 -5.60
CA ALA A 77 3.96 -17.22 -5.27
C ALA A 77 4.69 -15.87 -5.32
N GLN A 78 5.93 -15.78 -4.81
CA GLN A 78 6.76 -14.58 -4.87
C GLN A 78 7.08 -14.17 -6.31
N SER A 79 7.42 -15.10 -7.19
CA SER A 79 7.67 -14.80 -8.61
C SER A 79 6.41 -14.25 -9.30
N MET A 80 5.24 -14.80 -8.98
CA MET A 80 3.95 -14.29 -9.46
C MET A 80 3.66 -12.89 -8.92
N LEU A 81 3.91 -12.63 -7.63
CA LEU A 81 3.74 -11.31 -7.03
C LEU A 81 4.59 -10.26 -7.73
N VAL A 82 5.88 -10.56 -7.98
CA VAL A 82 6.78 -9.63 -8.68
C VAL A 82 6.27 -9.31 -10.07
N THR A 83 5.78 -10.32 -10.81
CA THR A 83 5.20 -10.13 -12.15
C THR A 83 3.96 -9.23 -12.10
N VAL A 84 3.02 -9.53 -11.21
CA VAL A 84 1.78 -8.75 -11.05
C VAL A 84 2.09 -7.33 -10.57
N PHE A 85 3.03 -7.17 -9.64
CA PHE A 85 3.44 -5.87 -9.13
C PHE A 85 4.03 -4.98 -10.23
N ASN A 86 4.94 -5.53 -11.05
CA ASN A 86 5.52 -4.79 -12.17
C ASN A 86 4.47 -4.42 -13.23
N LEU A 87 3.54 -5.35 -13.52
CA LEU A 87 2.43 -5.08 -14.43
C LEU A 87 1.51 -3.97 -13.88
N ALA A 88 1.22 -3.99 -12.57
CA ALA A 88 0.44 -2.96 -11.92
C ALA A 88 1.13 -1.58 -11.97
N VAL A 89 2.46 -1.52 -11.75
CA VAL A 89 3.25 -0.28 -11.88
C VAL A 89 3.19 0.25 -13.30
N ALA A 90 3.40 -0.60 -14.30
CA ALA A 90 3.34 -0.21 -15.71
C ALA A 90 1.93 0.29 -16.10
N SER A 91 0.88 -0.46 -15.72
CA SER A 91 -0.52 -0.09 -15.98
C SER A 91 -0.89 1.21 -15.27
N GLY A 92 -0.41 1.40 -14.03
CA GLY A 92 -0.61 2.62 -13.26
C GLY A 92 0.03 3.84 -13.93
N GLY A 93 1.22 3.67 -14.52
CA GLY A 93 1.87 4.73 -15.29
C GLY A 93 1.05 5.14 -16.53
N VAL A 94 0.56 4.17 -17.29
CA VAL A 94 -0.30 4.42 -18.47
C VAL A 94 -1.61 5.06 -18.05
N ALA A 95 -2.32 4.48 -17.08
CA ALA A 95 -3.59 5.00 -16.60
C ALA A 95 -3.45 6.42 -16.01
N GLY A 96 -2.40 6.64 -15.21
CA GLY A 96 -2.09 7.96 -14.66
C GLY A 96 -1.78 9.00 -15.72
N GLY A 97 -1.04 8.62 -16.77
CA GLY A 97 -0.75 9.49 -17.91
C GLY A 97 -2.02 9.87 -18.69
N LEU A 98 -2.91 8.91 -18.95
CA LEU A 98 -4.20 9.16 -19.59
C LEU A 98 -5.10 10.06 -18.72
N LEU A 99 -5.17 9.78 -17.43
CA LEU A 99 -5.94 10.58 -16.49
C LEU A 99 -5.45 12.03 -16.46
N LEU A 100 -4.13 12.20 -16.41
CA LEU A 100 -3.48 13.52 -16.45
C LEU A 100 -3.81 14.27 -17.73
N GLY A 101 -3.75 13.58 -18.88
CA GLY A 101 -4.04 14.18 -20.18
C GLY A 101 -5.51 14.59 -20.38
N TRP A 102 -6.45 13.82 -19.84
CA TRP A 102 -7.89 14.07 -20.04
C TRP A 102 -8.54 14.92 -18.95
N LEU A 103 -8.17 14.70 -17.69
CA LEU A 103 -8.82 15.31 -16.52
C LEU A 103 -7.90 16.24 -15.74
N GLY A 104 -6.61 16.29 -16.11
CA GLY A 104 -5.62 17.12 -15.45
C GLY A 104 -5.13 16.58 -14.12
N ALA A 105 -4.13 17.25 -13.54
CA ALA A 105 -3.42 16.80 -12.33
C ALA A 105 -4.32 16.62 -11.11
N ARG A 106 -5.42 17.37 -11.03
CA ARG A 106 -6.37 17.29 -9.89
C ARG A 106 -7.10 15.95 -9.79
N ALA A 107 -7.19 15.20 -10.88
CA ALA A 107 -7.85 13.90 -10.89
C ALA A 107 -7.01 12.80 -10.22
N LEU A 108 -5.69 12.94 -10.24
CA LEU A 108 -4.77 11.91 -9.73
C LEU A 108 -4.98 11.58 -8.24
N PRO A 109 -5.05 12.56 -7.32
CA PRO A 109 -5.31 12.25 -5.91
C PRO A 109 -6.63 11.53 -5.67
N TRP A 110 -7.68 11.90 -6.41
CA TRP A 110 -8.99 11.26 -6.31
C TRP A 110 -8.96 9.82 -6.82
N ALA A 111 -8.31 9.56 -7.94
CA ALA A 111 -8.12 8.20 -8.45
C ALA A 111 -7.34 7.32 -7.46
N LEU A 112 -6.27 7.87 -6.86
CA LEU A 112 -5.51 7.20 -5.81
C LEU A 112 -6.36 6.91 -4.57
N GLY A 113 -7.20 7.86 -4.14
CA GLY A 113 -8.12 7.70 -3.02
C GLY A 113 -9.13 6.57 -3.27
N VAL A 114 -9.72 6.52 -4.45
CA VAL A 114 -10.65 5.45 -4.83
C VAL A 114 -9.96 4.08 -4.83
N LEU A 115 -8.76 3.97 -5.39
CA LEU A 115 -7.98 2.73 -5.39
C LEU A 115 -7.60 2.30 -3.97
N ALA A 116 -7.18 3.24 -3.11
CA ALA A 116 -6.85 2.95 -1.71
C ALA A 116 -8.07 2.43 -0.95
N LEU A 117 -9.24 3.02 -1.14
CA LEU A 117 -10.49 2.56 -0.55
C LEU A 117 -10.90 1.18 -1.08
N ALA A 118 -10.76 0.94 -2.37
CA ALA A 118 -11.02 -0.38 -2.96
C ALA A 118 -10.10 -1.45 -2.36
N CYS A 119 -8.80 -1.17 -2.25
CA CYS A 119 -7.85 -2.05 -1.58
C CYS A 119 -8.21 -2.29 -0.11
N LEU A 120 -8.59 -1.25 0.61
CA LEU A 120 -9.02 -1.35 2.01
C LEU A 120 -10.26 -2.24 2.15
N PHE A 121 -11.22 -2.09 1.23
CA PHE A 121 -12.43 -2.91 1.20
C PHE A 121 -12.13 -4.39 0.94
N VAL A 122 -11.12 -4.70 0.14
CA VAL A 122 -10.66 -6.09 -0.10
C VAL A 122 -9.88 -6.64 1.10
N VAL A 123 -8.97 -5.86 1.68
CA VAL A 123 -8.11 -6.30 2.79
C VAL A 123 -8.90 -6.46 4.09
N TRP A 124 -9.93 -5.64 4.30
CA TRP A 124 -10.72 -5.65 5.54
C TRP A 124 -11.34 -7.03 5.84
N PRO A 125 -12.05 -7.70 4.92
CA PRO A 125 -12.60 -9.03 5.16
C PRO A 125 -11.56 -10.17 5.06
N ALA A 126 -10.39 -9.93 4.47
CA ALA A 126 -9.37 -10.95 4.19
C ALA A 126 -8.55 -11.41 5.42
N SER A 127 -9.07 -11.20 6.63
CA SER A 127 -8.38 -11.59 7.88
C SER A 127 -8.11 -13.09 8.03
N HIS A 128 -8.90 -13.92 7.35
CA HIS A 128 -8.77 -15.37 7.40
C HIS A 128 -8.03 -15.96 6.18
N ALA A 129 -7.88 -15.18 5.09
CA ALA A 129 -7.38 -15.71 3.83
C ALA A 129 -5.92 -15.32 3.50
N GLY A 130 -5.42 -14.16 3.95
CA GLY A 130 -4.07 -13.75 3.56
C GLY A 130 -3.45 -12.70 4.47
N PHE A 131 -4.26 -11.86 5.12
CA PHE A 131 -3.78 -10.83 6.02
C PHE A 131 -4.10 -11.20 7.47
N ARG A 132 -3.48 -12.29 7.94
CA ARG A 132 -3.67 -12.79 9.31
C ARG A 132 -3.06 -11.81 10.32
N PRO A 133 -3.60 -11.73 11.55
CA PRO A 133 -2.89 -11.08 12.65
C PRO A 133 -1.51 -11.73 12.77
N GLY A 134 -0.44 -10.93 12.86
CA GLY A 134 0.92 -11.43 12.95
C GLY A 134 1.08 -12.48 14.05
N ARG A 135 1.94 -13.45 13.83
CA ARG A 135 2.27 -14.47 14.85
C ARG A 135 2.91 -13.76 16.04
N ARG A 136 2.23 -13.76 17.16
CA ARG A 136 2.93 -13.53 18.44
C ARG A 136 3.92 -14.67 18.58
N SER A 137 5.22 -14.36 18.58
CA SER A 137 6.22 -15.31 19.00
C SER A 137 5.87 -15.74 20.44
N MET A 138 5.23 -16.87 20.56
CA MET A 138 5.21 -17.63 21.82
C MET A 138 6.52 -18.41 21.86
N ALA A 139 7.61 -17.71 22.14
CA ALA A 139 8.82 -18.28 22.65
C ALA A 139 8.95 -17.75 24.08
N ALA A 140 8.47 -18.53 25.03
CA ALA A 140 8.92 -18.49 26.39
C ALA A 140 10.11 -19.45 26.55
#